data_55b57f177a35654a16144ca74eafc82a
#
_entry.id   55b57f177a35654a16144ca74eafc82a
#
_cell.length_a   1.000
_cell.length_b   1.000
_cell.length_c   1.000
_cell.angle_alpha   90.00
_cell.angle_beta   90.00
_cell.angle_gamma   90.00
#
_symmetry.space_group_name_H-M   'P 1'
#
loop_
_entity.id
_entity.type
_entity.pdbx_description
1 polymer ?
#
loop_
_entity_poly.entity_id
_entity_poly.type
_entity_poly.pdbx_seq_one_letter_code
_entity_poly.pdbx_strand_id
1 'polypeptide(L)'
;LLLTLLLLLAAGDAAAQSWKEMLKQAATTLIDKATDGELTRRGLIGNWDYTAPGVKFESENWAAEAGGAALETSVAGKLERAYLLAGIEPGACGFSFDDKGAFTANFGSRTLSGTYEFDAATHAVALHFTKGKYDLCTVPGHAYISGSELQVVFPVTRVVDMITAVGEHITALSTVSQLLESYDNVYVGFRFDRRE
;
A
#
# COMPACT_ATOMS: atom_id res chain seq x y z
N LEU A 1 -22.41 -4.08 34.86
CA LEU A 1 -22.04 -4.16 33.43
C LEU A 1 -22.14 -2.80 32.73
N LEU A 2 -23.02 -1.87 33.19
CA LEU A 2 -23.14 -0.53 32.60
C LEU A 2 -22.07 0.46 33.10
N LEU A 3 -21.47 0.20 34.26
CA LEU A 3 -20.48 1.10 34.88
C LEU A 3 -19.07 0.94 34.28
N THR A 4 -18.76 -0.19 33.67
CA THR A 4 -17.47 -0.43 33.00
C THR A 4 -17.40 0.20 31.61
N LEU A 5 -18.54 0.53 30.99
CA LEU A 5 -18.58 1.20 29.69
C LEU A 5 -18.34 2.73 29.81
N LEU A 6 -18.59 3.30 30.98
CA LEU A 6 -18.43 4.76 31.19
C LEU A 6 -16.99 5.19 31.52
N LEU A 7 -16.12 4.27 31.91
CA LEU A 7 -14.70 4.54 32.23
C LEU A 7 -13.80 4.59 31.00
N LEU A 8 -14.28 4.15 29.83
CA LEU A 8 -13.57 4.24 28.55
C LEU A 8 -13.73 5.58 27.82
N LEU A 9 -14.59 6.47 28.32
CA LEU A 9 -14.85 7.79 27.74
C LEU A 9 -13.88 8.90 28.18
N ALA A 10 -12.93 8.58 29.07
CA ALA A 10 -11.95 9.56 29.57
C ALA A 10 -10.55 9.42 28.96
N ALA A 11 -10.34 8.52 27.97
CA ALA A 11 -9.11 8.46 27.20
C ALA A 11 -9.27 9.39 26.00
N GLY A 12 -8.56 10.49 26.03
CA GLY A 12 -8.68 11.69 25.23
C GLY A 12 -8.91 11.55 23.72
N ASP A 13 -9.16 12.66 23.05
CA ASP A 13 -9.53 12.84 21.62
C ASP A 13 -8.78 11.96 20.61
N ALA A 14 -7.53 11.57 20.89
CA ALA A 14 -6.74 10.68 20.04
C ALA A 14 -7.31 9.24 19.96
N ALA A 15 -7.83 8.71 21.08
CA ALA A 15 -8.44 7.38 21.09
C ALA A 15 -9.81 7.37 20.41
N ALA A 16 -10.55 8.47 20.53
CA ALA A 16 -11.85 8.63 19.86
C ALA A 16 -11.68 8.80 18.34
N GLN A 17 -10.62 9.47 17.88
CA GLN A 17 -10.29 9.58 16.46
C GLN A 17 -9.84 8.23 15.90
N SER A 18 -8.97 7.50 16.61
CA SER A 18 -8.53 6.17 16.22
C SER A 18 -9.69 5.18 16.07
N TRP A 19 -10.64 5.20 17.00
CA TRP A 19 -11.86 4.38 16.93
C TRP A 19 -12.75 4.73 15.73
N LYS A 20 -12.94 6.02 15.44
CA LYS A 20 -13.70 6.46 14.26
C LYS A 20 -13.05 6.03 12.95
N GLU A 21 -11.74 6.14 12.86
CA GLU A 21 -10.99 5.66 11.68
C GLU A 21 -11.08 4.15 11.52
N MET A 22 -10.95 3.38 12.60
CA MET A 22 -11.15 1.91 12.57
C MET A 22 -12.55 1.52 12.08
N LEU A 23 -13.59 2.20 12.58
CA LEU A 23 -14.96 1.95 12.11
C LEU A 23 -15.15 2.34 10.64
N LYS A 24 -14.56 3.45 10.22
CA LYS A 24 -14.61 3.91 8.84
C LYS A 24 -13.89 2.94 7.90
N GLN A 25 -12.72 2.44 8.29
CA GLN A 25 -11.96 1.44 7.54
C GLN A 25 -12.75 0.12 7.43
N ALA A 26 -13.29 -0.38 8.53
CA ALA A 26 -14.09 -1.60 8.54
C ALA A 26 -15.34 -1.46 7.64
N ALA A 27 -16.05 -0.33 7.73
CA ALA A 27 -17.21 -0.06 6.90
C ALA A 27 -16.82 0.02 5.40
N THR A 28 -15.71 0.69 5.07
CA THR A 28 -15.22 0.83 3.70
C THR A 28 -14.87 -0.53 3.10
N THR A 29 -14.15 -1.37 3.83
CA THR A 29 -13.77 -2.73 3.38
C THR A 29 -14.99 -3.62 3.14
N LEU A 30 -16.01 -3.54 4.02
CA LEU A 30 -17.26 -4.28 3.83
C LEU A 30 -18.05 -3.80 2.62
N ILE A 31 -18.12 -2.49 2.37
CA ILE A 31 -18.80 -1.92 1.21
C ILE A 31 -18.05 -2.28 -0.06
N ASP A 32 -16.73 -2.21 -0.07
CA ASP A 32 -15.93 -2.54 -1.25
C ASP A 32 -16.11 -4.02 -1.64
N LYS A 33 -16.08 -4.92 -0.64
CA LYS A 33 -16.40 -6.34 -0.85
C LYS A 33 -17.84 -6.55 -1.35
N ALA A 34 -18.80 -5.79 -0.85
CA ALA A 34 -20.20 -5.88 -1.26
C ALA A 34 -20.47 -5.27 -2.65
N THR A 35 -19.56 -4.45 -3.16
CA THR A 35 -19.64 -3.78 -4.47
C THR A 35 -18.63 -4.32 -5.48
N ASP A 36 -18.09 -5.52 -5.23
CA ASP A 36 -17.10 -6.18 -6.09
C ASP A 36 -15.94 -5.25 -6.49
N GLY A 37 -15.41 -4.48 -5.53
CA GLY A 37 -14.26 -3.59 -5.72
C GLY A 37 -14.55 -2.26 -6.45
N GLU A 38 -15.82 -1.95 -6.74
CA GLU A 38 -16.18 -0.69 -7.41
C GLU A 38 -15.84 0.55 -6.57
N LEU A 39 -15.83 0.43 -5.24
CA LEU A 39 -15.42 1.50 -4.36
C LEU A 39 -13.93 1.80 -4.55
N THR A 40 -13.08 0.76 -4.60
CA THR A 40 -11.65 0.90 -4.89
C THR A 40 -11.43 1.45 -6.28
N ARG A 41 -12.15 0.99 -7.30
CA ARG A 41 -12.04 1.50 -8.67
C ARG A 41 -12.24 3.02 -8.75
N ARG A 42 -13.32 3.52 -8.16
CA ARG A 42 -13.64 4.96 -8.14
C ARG A 42 -12.69 5.74 -7.23
N GLY A 43 -12.37 5.14 -6.11
CA GLY A 43 -11.52 5.74 -5.12
C GLY A 43 -10.05 5.84 -5.55
N LEU A 44 -9.58 4.94 -6.43
CA LEU A 44 -8.21 4.95 -6.93
C LEU A 44 -7.86 6.26 -7.64
N ILE A 45 -8.82 6.85 -8.38
CA ILE A 45 -8.62 8.10 -9.10
C ILE A 45 -8.35 9.25 -8.11
N GLY A 46 -7.23 9.94 -8.29
CA GLY A 46 -6.83 11.07 -7.44
C GLY A 46 -5.32 11.14 -7.22
N ASN A 47 -4.94 12.01 -6.29
CA ASN A 47 -3.56 12.21 -5.87
C ASN A 47 -3.35 11.60 -4.49
N TRP A 48 -2.26 10.88 -4.32
CA TRP A 48 -1.97 10.07 -3.17
C TRP A 48 -0.57 10.32 -2.67
N ASP A 49 -0.44 10.75 -1.42
CA ASP A 49 0.85 10.98 -0.75
C ASP A 49 1.27 9.75 0.04
N TYR A 50 2.50 9.30 -0.19
CA TYR A 50 3.07 8.16 0.51
C TYR A 50 3.16 8.42 2.02
N THR A 51 2.74 7.46 2.81
CA THR A 51 2.75 7.53 4.28
C THR A 51 3.58 6.44 4.94
N ALA A 52 3.48 5.21 4.43
CA ALA A 52 4.17 4.07 5.03
C ALA A 52 4.32 2.89 4.04
N PRO A 53 5.17 1.90 4.32
CA PRO A 53 5.19 0.66 3.58
C PRO A 53 3.86 -0.10 3.69
N GLY A 54 3.42 -0.69 2.58
CA GLY A 54 2.31 -1.63 2.52
C GLY A 54 2.83 -3.07 2.54
N VAL A 55 2.17 -3.94 3.28
CA VAL A 55 2.42 -5.39 3.28
C VAL A 55 1.09 -6.09 3.20
N LYS A 56 0.98 -7.14 2.40
CA LYS A 56 -0.23 -7.96 2.29
C LYS A 56 0.15 -9.40 2.04
N PHE A 57 -0.50 -10.27 2.79
CA PHE A 57 -0.41 -11.71 2.61
C PHE A 57 -1.70 -12.20 1.91
N GLU A 58 -1.58 -13.07 0.93
CA GLU A 58 -2.74 -13.55 0.14
C GLU A 58 -3.63 -14.55 0.89
N SER A 59 -3.10 -15.23 1.91
CA SER A 59 -3.86 -16.22 2.66
C SER A 59 -4.80 -15.55 3.66
N GLU A 60 -6.09 -15.83 3.58
CA GLU A 60 -7.09 -15.33 4.56
C GLU A 60 -6.82 -15.83 6.00
N ASN A 61 -6.03 -16.89 6.15
CA ASN A 61 -5.74 -17.51 7.44
C ASN A 61 -4.46 -16.99 8.11
N TRP A 62 -3.60 -16.25 7.41
CA TRP A 62 -2.32 -15.80 7.97
C TRP A 62 -2.50 -14.89 9.19
N ALA A 63 -3.53 -14.04 9.20
CA ALA A 63 -3.84 -13.15 10.32
C ALA A 63 -4.32 -13.91 11.56
N ALA A 64 -4.90 -15.10 11.35
CA ALA A 64 -5.35 -16.00 12.42
C ALA A 64 -4.22 -16.92 12.92
N GLU A 65 -3.16 -17.10 12.14
CA GLU A 65 -1.97 -17.83 12.57
C GLU A 65 -1.18 -16.99 13.58
N ALA A 66 -0.85 -17.59 14.71
CA ALA A 66 -0.10 -16.92 15.77
C ALA A 66 1.24 -16.39 15.23
N GLY A 67 1.33 -15.08 15.04
CA GLY A 67 2.54 -14.41 14.53
C GLY A 67 2.35 -13.57 13.27
N GLY A 68 1.23 -13.69 12.53
CA GLY A 68 1.01 -12.95 11.28
C GLY A 68 1.17 -11.43 11.42
N ALA A 69 0.54 -10.83 12.41
CA ALA A 69 0.66 -9.40 12.68
C ALA A 69 2.09 -8.98 13.11
N ALA A 70 2.80 -9.85 13.84
CA ALA A 70 4.19 -9.59 14.23
C ALA A 70 5.12 -9.68 13.02
N LEU A 71 4.86 -10.61 12.10
CA LEU A 71 5.60 -10.72 10.84
C LEU A 71 5.37 -9.49 9.96
N GLU A 72 4.13 -9.06 9.78
CA GLU A 72 3.78 -7.85 9.03
C GLU A 72 4.52 -6.64 9.58
N THR A 73 4.50 -6.42 10.89
CA THR A 73 5.21 -5.33 11.55
C THR A 73 6.72 -5.42 11.32
N SER A 74 7.29 -6.62 11.41
CA SER A 74 8.72 -6.84 11.18
C SER A 74 9.12 -6.55 9.74
N VAL A 75 8.33 -7.01 8.77
CA VAL A 75 8.54 -6.76 7.33
C VAL A 75 8.39 -5.28 7.04
N ALA A 76 7.32 -4.64 7.50
CA ALA A 76 7.08 -3.21 7.31
C ALA A 76 8.24 -2.36 7.85
N GLY A 77 8.76 -2.66 9.05
CA GLY A 77 9.90 -1.93 9.63
C GLY A 77 11.21 -2.10 8.85
N LYS A 78 11.42 -3.25 8.19
CA LYS A 78 12.59 -3.45 7.31
C LYS A 78 12.41 -2.72 5.98
N LEU A 79 11.20 -2.75 5.42
CA LEU A 79 10.85 -1.99 4.20
C LEU A 79 11.00 -0.49 4.43
N GLU A 80 10.53 0.04 5.55
CA GLU A 80 10.65 1.45 5.88
C GLU A 80 12.11 1.92 5.85
N ARG A 81 13.02 1.16 6.47
CA ARG A 81 14.46 1.46 6.43
C ARG A 81 15.02 1.41 5.01
N ALA A 82 14.62 0.41 4.22
CA ALA A 82 15.04 0.29 2.84
C ALA A 82 14.53 1.44 1.98
N TYR A 83 13.28 1.84 2.18
CA TYR A 83 12.64 2.94 1.46
C TYR A 83 13.29 4.29 1.81
N LEU A 84 13.58 4.56 3.08
CA LEU A 84 14.30 5.76 3.50
C LEU A 84 15.69 5.86 2.83
N LEU A 85 16.41 4.74 2.72
CA LEU A 85 17.70 4.69 2.01
C LEU A 85 17.54 4.95 0.49
N ALA A 86 16.36 4.67 -0.08
CA ALA A 86 16.00 4.98 -1.46
C ALA A 86 15.46 6.41 -1.66
N GLY A 87 15.39 7.22 -0.60
CA GLY A 87 14.73 8.52 -0.65
C GLY A 87 13.21 8.43 -0.81
N ILE A 88 12.62 7.26 -0.47
CA ILE A 88 11.17 7.06 -0.42
C ILE A 88 10.71 7.37 0.99
N GLU A 89 10.22 8.59 1.17
CA GLU A 89 9.83 9.11 2.48
C GLU A 89 8.50 9.89 2.39
N PRO A 90 7.76 9.97 3.49
CA PRO A 90 6.52 10.75 3.53
C PRO A 90 6.72 12.19 3.08
N GLY A 91 5.80 12.69 2.26
CA GLY A 91 5.85 14.05 1.69
C GLY A 91 6.74 14.22 0.47
N ALA A 92 7.65 13.28 0.17
CA ALA A 92 8.51 13.33 -1.02
C ALA A 92 8.05 12.39 -2.14
N CYS A 93 7.18 11.44 -1.83
CA CYS A 93 6.73 10.40 -2.75
C CYS A 93 5.22 10.34 -2.83
N GLY A 94 4.70 9.93 -3.97
CA GLY A 94 3.27 9.79 -4.18
C GLY A 94 2.89 9.24 -5.54
N PHE A 95 1.62 8.89 -5.68
CA PHE A 95 1.01 8.44 -6.92
C PHE A 95 -0.13 9.36 -7.32
N SER A 96 -0.36 9.48 -8.60
CA SER A 96 -1.56 10.11 -9.18
C SER A 96 -2.16 9.16 -10.20
N PHE A 97 -3.45 8.93 -10.13
CA PHE A 97 -4.22 8.14 -11.09
C PHE A 97 -5.33 9.00 -11.67
N ASP A 98 -5.49 9.02 -12.98
CA ASP A 98 -6.56 9.76 -13.65
C ASP A 98 -7.69 8.83 -14.14
N ASP A 99 -8.78 9.43 -14.57
CA ASP A 99 -9.97 8.74 -15.10
C ASP A 99 -9.79 8.20 -16.52
N LYS A 100 -8.66 8.51 -17.17
CA LYS A 100 -8.30 8.05 -18.52
C LYS A 100 -7.36 6.85 -18.50
N GLY A 101 -7.04 6.34 -17.31
CA GLY A 101 -6.13 5.22 -17.14
C GLY A 101 -4.65 5.61 -17.17
N ALA A 102 -4.30 6.90 -17.02
CA ALA A 102 -2.92 7.29 -16.86
C ALA A 102 -2.54 7.37 -15.38
N PHE A 103 -1.25 7.07 -15.09
CA PHE A 103 -0.70 7.26 -13.76
C PHE A 103 0.65 7.97 -13.80
N THR A 104 0.98 8.58 -12.68
CA THR A 104 2.29 9.15 -12.39
C THR A 104 2.72 8.72 -11.00
N ALA A 105 3.96 8.27 -10.85
CA ALA A 105 4.58 7.93 -9.58
C ALA A 105 5.81 8.83 -9.36
N ASN A 106 5.79 9.58 -8.28
CA ASN A 106 6.90 10.44 -7.88
C ASN A 106 7.69 9.78 -6.76
N PHE A 107 9.01 9.69 -6.93
CA PHE A 107 9.96 9.19 -5.96
C PHE A 107 11.06 10.25 -5.77
N GLY A 108 10.84 11.16 -4.81
CA GLY A 108 11.70 12.32 -4.61
C GLY A 108 11.75 13.21 -5.86
N SER A 109 12.95 13.36 -6.45
CA SER A 109 13.15 14.15 -7.68
C SER A 109 12.83 13.41 -8.98
N ARG A 110 12.42 12.15 -8.92
CA ARG A 110 12.20 11.29 -10.09
C ARG A 110 10.73 11.01 -10.30
N THR A 111 10.31 11.03 -11.55
CA THR A 111 8.93 10.76 -11.94
C THR A 111 8.91 9.62 -12.94
N LEU A 112 8.13 8.60 -12.63
CA LEU A 112 7.74 7.53 -13.54
C LEU A 112 6.31 7.78 -13.98
N SER A 113 5.96 7.40 -15.20
CA SER A 113 4.59 7.55 -15.72
C SER A 113 4.24 6.46 -16.69
N GLY A 114 2.94 6.27 -16.88
CA GLY A 114 2.43 5.26 -17.78
C GLY A 114 0.91 5.20 -17.77
N THR A 115 0.39 4.05 -18.14
CA THR A 115 -1.03 3.74 -18.07
C THR A 115 -1.29 2.65 -17.04
N TYR A 116 -2.50 2.58 -16.51
CA TYR A 116 -2.88 1.52 -15.60
C TYR A 116 -4.20 0.88 -15.99
N GLU A 117 -4.34 -0.38 -15.65
CA GLU A 117 -5.59 -1.13 -15.70
C GLU A 117 -5.94 -1.59 -14.30
N PHE A 118 -7.21 -1.58 -13.94
CA PHE A 118 -7.70 -2.06 -12.65
C PHE A 118 -8.90 -2.98 -12.82
N ASP A 119 -8.77 -4.20 -12.33
CA ASP A 119 -9.86 -5.18 -12.23
C ASP A 119 -10.47 -5.10 -10.83
N ALA A 120 -11.71 -4.61 -10.76
CA ALA A 120 -12.41 -4.44 -9.50
C ALA A 120 -12.70 -5.78 -8.80
N ALA A 121 -13.05 -6.83 -9.56
CA ALA A 121 -13.43 -8.11 -8.98
C ALA A 121 -12.26 -8.80 -8.23
N THR A 122 -11.03 -8.59 -8.68
CA THR A 122 -9.82 -9.20 -8.11
C THR A 122 -8.93 -8.20 -7.38
N HIS A 123 -9.28 -6.90 -7.43
CA HIS A 123 -8.43 -5.80 -6.98
C HIS A 123 -7.05 -5.76 -7.67
N ALA A 124 -6.90 -6.47 -8.78
CA ALA A 124 -5.66 -6.47 -9.52
C ALA A 124 -5.44 -5.12 -10.21
N VAL A 125 -4.24 -4.60 -10.11
CA VAL A 125 -3.77 -3.41 -10.84
C VAL A 125 -2.57 -3.80 -11.68
N ALA A 126 -2.54 -3.34 -12.94
CA ALA A 126 -1.38 -3.47 -13.81
C ALA A 126 -0.87 -2.07 -14.16
N LEU A 127 0.39 -1.78 -13.83
CA LEU A 127 1.05 -0.53 -14.18
C LEU A 127 1.92 -0.74 -15.41
N HIS A 128 1.61 -0.08 -16.51
CA HIS A 128 2.35 -0.12 -17.78
C HIS A 128 3.22 1.14 -17.89
N PHE A 129 4.49 1.01 -17.59
CA PHE A 129 5.43 2.13 -17.62
C PHE A 129 5.78 2.49 -19.06
N THR A 130 5.61 3.76 -19.45
CA THR A 130 5.83 4.24 -20.82
C THR A 130 7.05 5.15 -20.94
N LYS A 131 7.60 5.63 -19.82
CA LYS A 131 8.76 6.51 -19.80
C LYS A 131 9.69 6.13 -18.65
N GLY A 132 10.96 5.99 -18.98
CA GLY A 132 12.03 5.74 -18.04
C GLY A 132 13.25 5.15 -18.76
N LYS A 133 14.43 5.26 -18.13
CA LYS A 133 15.67 4.68 -18.62
C LYS A 133 15.67 3.15 -18.52
N TYR A 134 14.71 2.59 -17.80
CA TYR A 134 14.50 1.19 -17.55
C TYR A 134 13.11 0.80 -18.07
N ASP A 135 13.09 -0.22 -18.90
CA ASP A 135 11.85 -0.79 -19.41
C ASP A 135 11.25 -1.69 -18.32
N LEU A 136 10.52 -1.07 -17.39
CA LEU A 136 9.80 -1.82 -16.35
C LEU A 136 8.63 -2.64 -16.94
N CYS A 137 8.32 -2.43 -18.23
CA CYS A 137 7.23 -3.10 -18.92
C CYS A 137 5.91 -2.98 -18.13
N THR A 138 5.32 -4.09 -17.79
CA THR A 138 4.11 -4.18 -16.97
C THR A 138 4.45 -4.70 -15.58
N VAL A 139 4.03 -3.96 -14.57
CA VAL A 139 4.18 -4.36 -13.16
C VAL A 139 2.79 -4.72 -12.61
N PRO A 140 2.49 -6.02 -12.43
CA PRO A 140 1.24 -6.46 -11.83
C PRO A 140 1.28 -6.28 -10.31
N GLY A 141 0.13 -5.96 -9.72
CA GLY A 141 -0.03 -5.79 -8.28
C GLY A 141 -1.50 -5.77 -7.89
N HIS A 142 -1.77 -5.29 -6.69
CA HIS A 142 -3.13 -5.11 -6.17
C HIS A 142 -3.29 -3.74 -5.55
N ALA A 143 -4.49 -3.18 -5.61
CA ALA A 143 -4.85 -1.91 -5.00
C ALA A 143 -6.10 -2.05 -4.15
N TYR A 144 -6.08 -1.47 -2.95
CA TYR A 144 -7.15 -1.53 -1.97
C TYR A 144 -7.38 -0.16 -1.35
N ILE A 145 -8.65 0.21 -1.20
CA ILE A 145 -9.04 1.44 -0.46
C ILE A 145 -9.65 1.03 0.88
N SER A 146 -9.20 1.71 1.92
CA SER A 146 -9.74 1.56 3.27
C SER A 146 -9.85 2.94 3.93
N GLY A 147 -11.07 3.49 3.96
CA GLY A 147 -11.30 4.86 4.41
C GLY A 147 -10.71 5.90 3.46
N SER A 148 -9.76 6.69 3.95
CA SER A 148 -8.97 7.66 3.17
C SER A 148 -7.61 7.11 2.72
N GLU A 149 -7.29 5.87 3.07
CA GLU A 149 -6.02 5.24 2.74
C GLU A 149 -6.15 4.41 1.46
N LEU A 150 -5.16 4.53 0.59
CA LEU A 150 -4.93 3.64 -0.54
C LEU A 150 -3.70 2.77 -0.24
N GLN A 151 -3.84 1.46 -0.40
CA GLN A 151 -2.72 0.54 -0.38
C GLN A 151 -2.50 -0.03 -1.77
N VAL A 152 -1.29 0.13 -2.31
CA VAL A 152 -0.88 -0.51 -3.57
C VAL A 152 0.30 -1.42 -3.28
N VAL A 153 0.15 -2.70 -3.61
CA VAL A 153 1.14 -3.73 -3.31
C VAL A 153 1.50 -4.55 -4.54
N PHE A 154 2.73 -5.00 -4.60
CA PHE A 154 3.31 -5.72 -5.73
C PHE A 154 4.09 -6.94 -5.23
N PRO A 155 4.36 -7.94 -6.07
CA PRO A 155 5.36 -8.96 -5.77
C PRO A 155 6.68 -8.30 -5.37
N VAL A 156 7.37 -8.83 -4.36
CA VAL A 156 8.61 -8.23 -3.79
C VAL A 156 9.64 -7.91 -4.86
N THR A 157 9.85 -8.82 -5.82
CA THR A 157 10.79 -8.64 -6.93
C THR A 157 10.47 -7.39 -7.75
N ARG A 158 9.19 -7.08 -7.95
CA ARG A 158 8.75 -5.91 -8.72
C ARG A 158 8.99 -4.59 -7.99
N VAL A 159 8.87 -4.59 -6.66
CA VAL A 159 9.25 -3.42 -5.86
C VAL A 159 10.76 -3.17 -5.94
N VAL A 160 11.56 -4.22 -5.88
CA VAL A 160 13.02 -4.13 -6.09
C VAL A 160 13.34 -3.56 -7.47
N ASP A 161 12.69 -4.06 -8.53
CA ASP A 161 12.87 -3.55 -9.90
C ASP A 161 12.51 -2.06 -10.00
N MET A 162 11.37 -1.64 -9.44
CA MET A 162 10.93 -0.25 -9.44
C MET A 162 11.92 0.68 -8.73
N ILE A 163 12.41 0.29 -7.56
CA ILE A 163 13.36 1.09 -6.79
C ILE A 163 14.72 1.16 -7.52
N THR A 164 15.17 0.05 -8.11
CA THR A 164 16.37 0.01 -8.92
C THR A 164 16.25 0.91 -10.17
N ALA A 165 15.06 0.97 -10.76
CA ALA A 165 14.80 1.84 -11.92
C ALA A 165 14.87 3.33 -11.58
N VAL A 166 14.63 3.74 -10.33
CA VAL A 166 14.88 5.12 -9.89
C VAL A 166 16.36 5.37 -9.52
N GLY A 167 17.22 4.36 -9.65
CA GLY A 167 18.67 4.51 -9.65
C GLY A 167 19.34 4.30 -8.30
N GLU A 168 18.64 3.66 -7.37
CA GLU A 168 19.17 3.37 -6.04
C GLU A 168 19.43 1.86 -5.91
N HIS A 169 20.70 1.49 -5.77
CA HIS A 169 21.09 0.11 -5.46
C HIS A 169 21.04 -0.07 -3.93
N ILE A 170 19.97 -0.66 -3.41
CA ILE A 170 19.78 -0.77 -1.98
C ILE A 170 19.91 -2.22 -1.53
N THR A 171 21.04 -2.52 -0.91
CA THR A 171 21.32 -3.85 -0.34
C THR A 171 20.26 -4.29 0.68
N ALA A 172 19.63 -3.33 1.38
CA ALA A 172 18.56 -3.62 2.33
C ALA A 172 17.32 -4.26 1.69
N LEU A 173 17.03 -3.96 0.41
CA LEU A 173 15.92 -4.58 -0.32
C LEU A 173 16.20 -6.05 -0.67
N SER A 174 17.45 -6.42 -0.96
CA SER A 174 17.80 -7.81 -1.17
C SER A 174 17.61 -8.63 0.11
N THR A 175 17.86 -8.05 1.27
CA THR A 175 17.62 -8.71 2.57
C THR A 175 16.12 -8.91 2.81
N VAL A 176 15.27 -7.94 2.43
CA VAL A 176 13.82 -8.08 2.50
C VAL A 176 13.33 -9.15 1.52
N SER A 177 13.82 -9.15 0.29
CA SER A 177 13.51 -10.18 -0.70
C SER A 177 13.82 -11.58 -0.17
N GLN A 178 15.05 -11.80 0.32
CA GLN A 178 15.46 -13.09 0.89
C GLN A 178 14.61 -13.53 2.07
N LEU A 179 14.21 -12.59 2.94
CA LEU A 179 13.32 -12.90 4.05
C LEU A 179 11.95 -13.39 3.57
N LEU A 180 11.45 -12.80 2.49
CA LEU A 180 10.12 -13.06 1.97
C LEU A 180 10.08 -14.22 0.96
N GLU A 181 11.22 -14.67 0.42
CA GLU A 181 11.32 -15.86 -0.44
C GLU A 181 10.81 -17.15 0.23
N SER A 182 10.83 -17.20 1.57
CA SER A 182 10.30 -18.34 2.33
C SER A 182 8.78 -18.28 2.53
N TYR A 183 8.12 -17.22 2.12
CA TYR A 183 6.68 -17.05 2.22
C TYR A 183 6.07 -16.96 0.84
N ASP A 184 5.28 -17.95 0.48
CA ASP A 184 4.46 -17.88 -0.72
C ASP A 184 3.39 -16.78 -0.57
N ASN A 185 3.17 -16.01 -1.65
CA ASN A 185 2.08 -15.04 -1.73
C ASN A 185 2.18 -13.83 -0.78
N VAL A 186 3.38 -13.25 -0.65
CA VAL A 186 3.59 -11.97 0.05
C VAL A 186 3.76 -10.84 -0.97
N TYR A 187 2.94 -9.82 -0.80
CA TYR A 187 2.99 -8.59 -1.57
C TYR A 187 3.49 -7.46 -0.67
N VAL A 188 4.33 -6.60 -1.20
CA VAL A 188 4.85 -5.41 -0.52
C VAL A 188 4.67 -4.19 -1.42
N GLY A 189 4.62 -3.01 -0.82
CA GLY A 189 4.43 -1.79 -1.59
C GLY A 189 4.22 -0.59 -0.68
N PHE A 190 3.20 0.17 -0.97
CA PHE A 190 3.05 1.52 -0.44
C PHE A 190 1.66 1.72 0.12
N ARG A 191 1.57 2.44 1.24
CA ARG A 191 0.34 3.04 1.76
C ARG A 191 0.39 4.54 1.52
N PHE A 192 -0.77 5.09 1.24
CA PHE A 192 -0.92 6.49 0.87
C PHE A 192 -2.15 7.07 1.53
N ASP A 193 -2.09 8.35 1.85
CA ASP A 193 -3.26 9.16 2.16
C ASP A 193 -3.63 10.02 0.96
N ARG A 194 -4.93 10.30 0.82
CA ARG A 194 -5.43 11.17 -0.24
C ARG A 194 -4.93 12.60 -0.01
N ARG A 195 -4.31 13.17 -1.04
CA ARG A 195 -3.98 14.60 -1.05
C ARG A 195 -5.25 15.41 -1.28
N GLU A 196 -5.54 16.30 -0.36
CA GLU A 196 -6.64 17.26 -0.48
C GLU A 196 -6.37 18.36 -1.51
#